data_2f9a31cabe50fb8d7dc8a7c05fce1785
#
_entry.id   2f9a31cabe50fb8d7dc8a7c05fce1785
#
_cell.length_a   1.000
_cell.length_b   1.000
_cell.length_c   1.000
_cell.angle_alpha   90.00
_cell.angle_beta   90.00
_cell.angle_gamma   90.00
#
_symmetry.space_group_name_H-M   'P 1'
#
loop_
_entity.id
_entity.type
_entity.pdbx_description
1 polymer ?
#
loop_
_entity_poly.entity_id
_entity_poly.type
_entity_poly.pdbx_seq_one_letter_code
_entity_poly.pdbx_strand_id
1 'polypeptide(L)'
;VDEYQDTNVAQYLWLRLLTGSRHNLCCVGDDDQSIYGWRGAEVGNILKFESDFVGAKTVRLEENYRSTGHILAAASAVIAHNETRLGKTLFTAAEEGEKLRVNGYWDGADEARTVSSQIERMMEEGGNLSQIAVLVRAGFQTREFEERFIAIGLPYRVVGAKFYERAEIRDAIAYFRLIAQPADDLAFERIVNLPKRGLGAASLQAIHIQARASQKPLLAAAFDLIDTDELRPAARTSLTEFIRDIKRWRDAVAKMHHADLAKMVLDESGYTRMWQLDKSPDAGGRLENLTELVNAMQEFDSLAGFLEHIALVMDGDTEAENGEVTLMTLHAAKGLEFDTIFMPGWEEGIFPSQRTIDENGAVGLEEERRLAYVGITRARKLVHISYAGSRRIHGQWQSAIPSRFLQELPPESIIEDNVQGMQAMGSGFGRATPAELADASHFGATSSYGPGWRRMAARQQQGSDPSFTA
;
A
#
# COMPACT_ATOMS: atom_id res chain seq x y z
N VAL A 1 -9.18 8.77 30.43
CA VAL A 1 -9.15 8.82 28.95
C VAL A 1 -7.80 8.33 28.51
N ASP A 2 -7.77 7.33 27.68
CA ASP A 2 -6.57 6.79 27.06
C ASP A 2 -6.44 7.33 25.61
N GLU A 3 -5.22 7.29 25.04
CA GLU A 3 -4.90 7.79 23.70
C GLU A 3 -5.43 9.22 23.45
N TYR A 4 -5.22 10.11 24.42
CA TYR A 4 -5.82 11.45 24.43
C TYR A 4 -5.40 12.29 23.21
N GLN A 5 -4.20 12.07 22.62
CA GLN A 5 -3.70 12.72 21.41
C GLN A 5 -4.54 12.42 20.16
N ASP A 6 -5.37 11.36 20.18
CA ASP A 6 -6.23 10.97 19.08
C ASP A 6 -7.65 11.54 19.18
N THR A 7 -7.91 12.37 20.18
CA THR A 7 -9.21 13.02 20.34
C THR A 7 -9.45 14.10 19.28
N ASN A 8 -10.66 14.11 18.71
CA ASN A 8 -11.11 15.20 17.85
C ASN A 8 -11.70 16.35 18.68
N VAL A 9 -11.98 17.50 18.03
CA VAL A 9 -12.53 18.69 18.69
C VAL A 9 -13.84 18.40 19.41
N ALA A 10 -14.73 17.58 18.85
CA ALA A 10 -16.02 17.26 19.48
C ALA A 10 -15.83 16.42 20.75
N GLN A 11 -14.94 15.42 20.71
CA GLN A 11 -14.59 14.59 21.87
C GLN A 11 -13.93 15.43 22.96
N TYR A 12 -13.00 16.32 22.59
CA TYR A 12 -12.37 17.25 23.50
C TYR A 12 -13.40 18.16 24.20
N LEU A 13 -14.30 18.79 23.45
CA LEU A 13 -15.35 19.64 24.02
C LEU A 13 -16.29 18.85 24.92
N TRP A 14 -16.65 17.64 24.52
CA TRP A 14 -17.47 16.74 25.34
C TRP A 14 -16.79 16.40 26.67
N LEU A 15 -15.51 16.07 26.68
CA LEU A 15 -14.74 15.83 27.90
C LEU A 15 -14.70 17.07 28.80
N ARG A 16 -14.50 18.25 28.24
CA ARG A 16 -14.54 19.51 29.00
C ARG A 16 -15.89 19.77 29.65
N LEU A 17 -16.98 19.50 28.96
CA LEU A 17 -18.34 19.64 29.50
C LEU A 17 -18.61 18.62 30.62
N LEU A 18 -18.19 17.37 30.45
CA LEU A 18 -18.37 16.32 31.45
C LEU A 18 -17.60 16.60 32.74
N THR A 19 -16.39 17.11 32.65
CA THR A 19 -15.55 17.39 33.82
C THR A 19 -15.99 18.63 34.55
N GLY A 20 -16.62 19.56 33.85
CA GLY A 20 -17.16 20.80 34.44
C GLY A 20 -16.13 21.50 35.33
N SER A 21 -16.60 22.10 36.46
CA SER A 21 -15.73 22.78 37.44
C SER A 21 -14.93 21.84 38.37
N ARG A 22 -15.22 20.55 38.36
CA ARG A 22 -14.56 19.59 39.28
C ARG A 22 -13.20 19.13 38.74
N HIS A 23 -12.97 19.21 37.44
CA HIS A 23 -11.74 18.83 36.73
C HIS A 23 -11.20 17.44 37.15
N ASN A 24 -12.08 16.51 37.52
CA ASN A 24 -11.70 15.15 37.92
C ASN A 24 -11.51 14.32 36.62
N LEU A 25 -10.35 14.46 36.02
CA LEU A 25 -10.00 13.85 34.74
C LEU A 25 -8.56 13.33 34.81
N CYS A 26 -8.37 12.08 34.39
CA CYS A 26 -7.05 11.52 34.11
C CYS A 26 -6.96 11.20 32.63
N CYS A 27 -5.98 11.77 31.93
CA CYS A 27 -5.70 11.50 30.53
C CYS A 27 -4.33 10.84 30.42
N VAL A 28 -4.26 9.83 29.56
CA VAL A 28 -3.01 9.19 29.14
C VAL A 28 -2.88 9.36 27.64
N GLY A 29 -1.68 9.69 27.17
CA GLY A 29 -1.44 9.89 25.75
C GLY A 29 0.02 10.17 25.44
N ASP A 30 0.35 10.11 24.16
CA ASP A 30 1.67 10.34 23.62
C ASP A 30 1.53 11.17 22.34
N ASP A 31 1.94 12.45 22.39
CA ASP A 31 1.90 13.35 21.25
C ASP A 31 2.72 12.87 20.05
N ASP A 32 3.80 12.13 20.30
CA ASP A 32 4.64 11.50 19.27
C ASP A 32 3.93 10.32 18.56
N GLN A 33 2.79 9.84 19.07
CA GLN A 33 1.95 8.80 18.47
C GLN A 33 0.62 9.33 17.91
N SER A 34 0.47 10.64 17.73
CA SER A 34 -0.69 11.24 17.08
C SER A 34 -0.61 11.04 15.55
N ILE A 35 -1.33 10.03 15.04
CA ILE A 35 -1.29 9.59 13.63
C ILE A 35 -2.69 9.52 12.98
N TYR A 36 -3.71 10.11 13.59
CA TYR A 36 -5.08 10.09 13.10
C TYR A 36 -5.62 11.48 12.76
N GLY A 37 -4.75 12.43 12.39
CA GLY A 37 -5.13 13.75 11.89
C GLY A 37 -6.11 13.67 10.71
N TRP A 38 -5.91 12.74 9.80
CA TRP A 38 -6.81 12.47 8.67
C TRP A 38 -8.22 12.00 9.09
N ARG A 39 -8.43 11.53 10.33
CA ARG A 39 -9.74 11.25 10.95
C ARG A 39 -10.27 12.41 11.78
N GLY A 40 -9.58 13.54 11.78
CA GLY A 40 -9.93 14.73 12.54
C GLY A 40 -9.42 14.73 13.99
N ALA A 41 -8.44 13.87 14.33
CA ALA A 41 -7.72 13.99 15.59
C ALA A 41 -6.93 15.30 15.61
N GLU A 42 -6.89 15.94 16.76
CA GLU A 42 -6.26 17.24 16.95
C GLU A 42 -5.16 17.12 18.01
N VAL A 43 -3.90 17.01 17.59
CA VAL A 43 -2.74 16.91 18.49
C VAL A 43 -2.66 18.12 19.44
N GLY A 44 -3.18 19.27 19.03
CA GLY A 44 -3.28 20.47 19.85
C GLY A 44 -4.00 20.24 21.18
N ASN A 45 -4.90 19.25 21.26
CA ASN A 45 -5.63 18.95 22.50
C ASN A 45 -4.71 18.46 23.61
N ILE A 46 -3.75 17.57 23.32
CA ILE A 46 -2.79 17.10 24.32
C ILE A 46 -1.73 18.18 24.62
N LEU A 47 -1.30 18.93 23.60
CA LEU A 47 -0.29 19.99 23.77
C LEU A 47 -0.80 21.14 24.66
N LYS A 48 -2.10 21.40 24.69
CA LYS A 48 -2.74 22.46 25.48
C LYS A 48 -3.32 21.97 26.80
N PHE A 49 -3.14 20.69 27.15
CA PHE A 49 -3.81 20.09 28.31
C PHE A 49 -3.59 20.86 29.62
N GLU A 50 -2.36 21.27 29.94
CA GLU A 50 -2.06 22.02 31.17
C GLU A 50 -2.68 23.42 31.17
N SER A 51 -2.79 24.07 30.03
CA SER A 51 -3.45 25.38 29.92
C SER A 51 -4.97 25.29 30.03
N ASP A 52 -5.54 24.20 29.51
CA ASP A 52 -6.98 23.97 29.50
C ASP A 52 -7.53 23.44 30.81
N PHE A 53 -6.71 22.72 31.58
CA PHE A 53 -7.05 22.17 32.90
C PHE A 53 -6.07 22.72 33.95
N VAL A 54 -6.30 23.96 34.36
CA VAL A 54 -5.43 24.68 35.29
C VAL A 54 -5.27 23.89 36.61
N GLY A 55 -4.02 23.64 36.98
CA GLY A 55 -3.67 22.82 38.16
C GLY A 55 -3.55 21.32 37.87
N ALA A 56 -3.64 20.90 36.60
CA ALA A 56 -3.34 19.54 36.22
C ALA A 56 -1.89 19.16 36.60
N LYS A 57 -1.70 17.92 37.04
CA LYS A 57 -0.38 17.36 37.30
C LYS A 57 0.03 16.46 36.16
N THR A 58 1.06 16.86 35.43
CA THR A 58 1.66 16.07 34.36
C THR A 58 2.76 15.18 34.91
N VAL A 59 2.68 13.87 34.60
CA VAL A 59 3.70 12.88 34.91
C VAL A 59 4.19 12.29 33.60
N ARG A 60 5.50 12.37 33.35
CA ARG A 60 6.12 11.78 32.16
C ARG A 60 6.62 10.39 32.46
N LEU A 61 6.20 9.42 31.62
CA LEU A 61 6.70 8.05 31.66
C LEU A 61 7.79 7.94 30.58
N GLU A 62 9.05 7.97 30.99
CA GLU A 62 10.18 8.05 30.05
C GLU A 62 10.92 6.72 29.88
N GLU A 63 10.65 5.74 30.73
CA GLU A 63 11.23 4.40 30.59
C GLU A 63 10.46 3.56 29.57
N ASN A 64 11.16 3.14 28.51
CA ASN A 64 10.66 2.21 27.52
C ASN A 64 11.16 0.80 27.83
N TYR A 65 10.24 -0.15 27.99
CA TYR A 65 10.53 -1.55 28.29
C TYR A 65 10.27 -2.50 27.12
N ARG A 66 9.80 -1.98 25.97
CA ARG A 66 9.46 -2.78 24.79
C ARG A 66 10.68 -3.02 23.90
N SER A 67 11.37 -1.96 23.53
CA SER A 67 12.36 -1.96 22.46
C SER A 67 13.78 -1.91 23.01
N THR A 68 14.72 -2.51 22.27
CA THR A 68 16.16 -2.42 22.53
C THR A 68 16.71 -1.02 22.30
N GLY A 69 17.94 -0.75 22.76
CA GLY A 69 18.58 0.57 22.72
C GLY A 69 18.68 1.15 21.32
N HIS A 70 19.14 0.37 20.32
CA HIS A 70 19.27 0.84 18.95
C HIS A 70 17.92 1.18 18.30
N ILE A 71 16.86 0.42 18.58
CA ILE A 71 15.52 0.71 18.07
C ILE A 71 15.00 2.02 18.65
N LEU A 72 15.16 2.21 19.97
CA LEU A 72 14.73 3.43 20.63
C LEU A 72 15.52 4.67 20.17
N ALA A 73 16.84 4.54 19.96
CA ALA A 73 17.67 5.60 19.44
C ALA A 73 17.24 6.02 18.03
N ALA A 74 16.97 5.04 17.14
CA ALA A 74 16.51 5.31 15.78
C ALA A 74 15.15 6.02 15.77
N ALA A 75 14.17 5.52 16.54
CA ALA A 75 12.87 6.15 16.66
C ALA A 75 12.96 7.58 17.22
N SER A 76 13.75 7.78 18.27
CA SER A 76 13.97 9.09 18.90
C SER A 76 14.64 10.08 17.96
N ALA A 77 15.57 9.64 17.12
CA ALA A 77 16.26 10.50 16.17
C ALA A 77 15.28 11.01 15.09
N VAL A 78 14.47 10.13 14.51
CA VAL A 78 13.45 10.51 13.50
C VAL A 78 12.46 11.51 14.08
N ILE A 79 11.87 11.22 15.24
CA ILE A 79 10.84 12.09 15.81
C ILE A 79 11.37 13.42 16.32
N ALA A 80 12.67 13.52 16.62
CA ALA A 80 13.32 14.74 17.07
C ALA A 80 13.28 15.87 16.02
N HIS A 81 13.07 15.55 14.73
CA HIS A 81 12.92 16.51 13.65
C HIS A 81 11.54 17.21 13.61
N ASN A 82 10.58 16.77 14.41
CA ASN A 82 9.32 17.47 14.56
C ASN A 82 9.45 18.65 15.51
N GLU A 83 8.93 19.80 15.11
CA GLU A 83 8.95 21.03 15.92
C GLU A 83 7.78 21.06 16.92
N THR A 84 6.63 20.52 16.53
CA THR A 84 5.37 20.57 17.30
C THR A 84 5.27 19.34 18.21
N ARG A 85 5.97 19.35 19.37
CA ARG A 85 5.95 18.26 20.33
C ARG A 85 6.21 18.75 21.77
N LEU A 86 5.68 18.00 22.77
CA LEU A 86 5.95 18.26 24.19
C LEU A 86 7.40 17.97 24.58
N GLY A 87 8.07 17.14 23.80
CA GLY A 87 9.44 16.70 24.05
C GLY A 87 9.53 15.75 25.26
N LYS A 88 10.08 14.58 25.05
CA LYS A 88 10.44 13.61 26.08
C LYS A 88 11.74 12.94 25.67
N THR A 89 12.49 12.46 26.64
CA THR A 89 13.69 11.68 26.37
C THR A 89 13.42 10.26 26.86
N LEU A 90 13.08 9.38 25.92
CA LEU A 90 12.89 7.99 26.26
C LEU A 90 14.24 7.31 26.48
N PHE A 91 14.29 6.49 27.50
CA PHE A 91 15.43 5.61 27.79
C PHE A 91 14.95 4.18 28.02
N THR A 92 15.82 3.21 27.85
CA THR A 92 15.52 1.81 28.14
C THR A 92 16.62 1.23 29.04
N ALA A 93 16.19 0.37 29.96
CA ALA A 93 17.09 -0.47 30.74
C ALA A 93 17.42 -1.80 30.03
N ALA A 94 16.80 -2.05 28.86
CA ALA A 94 17.11 -3.20 28.03
C ALA A 94 18.52 -3.08 27.42
N GLU A 95 19.05 -4.21 26.92
CA GLU A 95 20.30 -4.25 26.18
C GLU A 95 20.22 -3.39 24.92
N GLU A 96 21.39 -3.00 24.38
CA GLU A 96 21.48 -2.27 23.12
C GLU A 96 20.77 -2.99 21.97
N GLY A 97 20.86 -4.32 21.94
CA GLY A 97 20.21 -5.19 20.95
C GLY A 97 20.90 -5.15 19.57
N GLU A 98 20.21 -5.67 18.56
CA GLU A 98 20.70 -5.61 17.19
C GLU A 98 20.42 -4.22 16.59
N LYS A 99 21.33 -3.77 15.72
CA LYS A 99 21.15 -2.57 14.94
C LYS A 99 20.06 -2.77 13.89
N LEU A 100 19.38 -1.70 13.53
CA LEU A 100 18.42 -1.72 12.44
C LEU A 100 19.13 -2.03 11.12
N ARG A 101 18.49 -2.83 10.26
CA ARG A 101 19.02 -3.17 8.94
C ARG A 101 18.32 -2.31 7.88
N VAL A 102 19.10 -1.58 7.10
CA VAL A 102 18.59 -0.77 5.99
C VAL A 102 19.07 -1.36 4.68
N ASN A 103 18.14 -1.74 3.81
CA ASN A 103 18.42 -2.46 2.57
C ASN A 103 17.85 -1.73 1.36
N GLY A 104 18.65 -1.60 0.29
CA GLY A 104 18.17 -1.15 -1.02
C GLY A 104 17.96 -2.33 -1.96
N TYR A 105 16.84 -2.34 -2.68
CA TYR A 105 16.48 -3.37 -3.66
C TYR A 105 16.27 -2.76 -5.05
N TRP A 106 16.30 -3.60 -6.11
CA TRP A 106 16.13 -3.12 -7.47
C TRP A 106 14.71 -2.59 -7.73
N ASP A 107 13.72 -3.35 -7.30
CA ASP A 107 12.29 -3.04 -7.48
C ASP A 107 11.46 -3.66 -6.34
N GLY A 108 10.14 -3.40 -6.35
CA GLY A 108 9.23 -3.89 -5.33
C GLY A 108 9.11 -5.42 -5.30
N ALA A 109 9.19 -6.08 -6.45
CA ALA A 109 9.14 -7.53 -6.52
C ALA A 109 10.41 -8.16 -5.92
N ASP A 110 11.59 -7.53 -6.13
CA ASP A 110 12.84 -7.94 -5.51
C ASP A 110 12.81 -7.71 -3.99
N GLU A 111 12.23 -6.58 -3.56
CA GLU A 111 12.00 -6.27 -2.15
C GLU A 111 11.12 -7.35 -1.49
N ALA A 112 9.94 -7.64 -2.06
CA ALA A 112 9.02 -8.64 -1.54
C ALA A 112 9.63 -10.04 -1.52
N ARG A 113 10.38 -10.41 -2.57
CA ARG A 113 11.07 -11.70 -2.65
C ARG A 113 12.12 -11.85 -1.56
N THR A 114 12.93 -10.81 -1.33
CA THR A 114 14.03 -10.89 -0.36
C THR A 114 13.51 -10.85 1.07
N VAL A 115 12.53 -10.00 1.37
CA VAL A 115 11.84 -9.98 2.68
C VAL A 115 11.22 -11.34 2.97
N SER A 116 10.50 -11.93 2.00
CA SER A 116 9.90 -13.26 2.16
C SER A 116 10.94 -14.35 2.46
N SER A 117 12.06 -14.34 1.74
CA SER A 117 13.14 -15.31 1.96
C SER A 117 13.85 -15.13 3.31
N GLN A 118 13.91 -13.91 3.84
CA GLN A 118 14.40 -13.66 5.20
C GLN A 118 13.44 -14.21 6.24
N ILE A 119 12.13 -14.05 6.05
CA ILE A 119 11.10 -14.61 6.93
C ILE A 119 11.13 -16.14 6.90
N GLU A 120 11.23 -16.75 5.71
CA GLU A 120 11.38 -18.24 5.59
C GLU A 120 12.58 -18.74 6.37
N ARG A 121 13.74 -18.08 6.25
CA ARG A 121 14.94 -18.43 7.01
C ARG A 121 14.72 -18.33 8.51
N MET A 122 14.08 -17.24 9.00
CA MET A 122 13.74 -17.11 10.41
C MET A 122 12.82 -18.24 10.89
N MET A 123 11.88 -18.67 10.06
CA MET A 123 11.00 -19.80 10.35
C MET A 123 11.80 -21.13 10.42
N GLU A 124 12.70 -21.38 9.46
CA GLU A 124 13.57 -22.57 9.45
C GLU A 124 14.49 -22.62 10.69
N GLU A 125 14.92 -21.46 11.19
CA GLU A 125 15.70 -21.33 12.43
C GLU A 125 14.85 -21.48 13.70
N GLY A 126 13.55 -21.79 13.57
CA GLY A 126 12.63 -22.03 14.68
C GLY A 126 11.94 -20.78 15.21
N GLY A 127 11.97 -19.68 14.47
CA GLY A 127 11.25 -18.45 14.80
C GLY A 127 9.74 -18.61 14.72
N ASN A 128 9.02 -17.89 15.58
CA ASN A 128 7.56 -17.87 15.59
C ASN A 128 7.04 -16.79 14.63
N LEU A 129 6.35 -17.19 13.56
CA LEU A 129 5.79 -16.29 12.55
C LEU A 129 4.83 -15.25 13.13
N SER A 130 4.10 -15.58 14.21
CA SER A 130 3.20 -14.63 14.89
C SER A 130 3.92 -13.44 15.53
N GLN A 131 5.25 -13.53 15.69
CA GLN A 131 6.09 -12.45 16.21
C GLN A 131 6.77 -11.64 15.09
N ILE A 132 6.37 -11.86 13.84
CA ILE A 132 6.90 -11.16 12.67
C ILE A 132 5.78 -10.36 12.02
N ALA A 133 6.05 -9.10 11.72
CA ALA A 133 5.13 -8.25 10.98
C ALA A 133 5.81 -7.57 9.79
N VAL A 134 5.05 -7.40 8.70
CA VAL A 134 5.40 -6.52 7.57
C VAL A 134 4.48 -5.31 7.63
N LEU A 135 5.07 -4.13 7.86
CA LEU A 135 4.36 -2.88 8.06
C LEU A 135 4.52 -1.98 6.84
N VAL A 136 3.47 -1.83 6.06
CA VAL A 136 3.45 -0.99 4.87
C VAL A 136 2.84 0.38 5.15
N ARG A 137 3.22 1.41 4.37
CA ARG A 137 2.63 2.76 4.51
C ARG A 137 1.21 2.82 3.96
N ALA A 138 0.96 2.23 2.82
CA ALA A 138 -0.32 2.26 2.14
C ALA A 138 -0.81 0.85 1.79
N GLY A 139 -2.14 0.71 1.73
CA GLY A 139 -2.77 -0.59 1.52
C GLY A 139 -2.39 -1.26 0.19
N PHE A 140 -2.16 -0.50 -0.87
CA PHE A 140 -1.80 -1.08 -2.17
C PHE A 140 -0.49 -1.87 -2.14
N GLN A 141 0.45 -1.51 -1.26
CA GLN A 141 1.75 -2.19 -1.13
C GLN A 141 1.62 -3.65 -0.64
N THR A 142 0.47 -4.04 -0.05
CA THR A 142 0.32 -5.41 0.45
C THR A 142 0.28 -6.45 -0.67
N ARG A 143 -0.16 -6.09 -1.88
CA ARG A 143 -0.35 -7.01 -3.01
C ARG A 143 0.91 -7.83 -3.33
N GLU A 144 2.05 -7.17 -3.52
CA GLU A 144 3.31 -7.84 -3.88
C GLU A 144 3.74 -8.85 -2.81
N PHE A 145 3.52 -8.52 -1.53
CA PHE A 145 3.80 -9.45 -0.41
C PHE A 145 2.78 -10.58 -0.34
N GLU A 146 1.49 -10.29 -0.49
CA GLU A 146 0.43 -11.29 -0.49
C GLU A 146 0.65 -12.33 -1.59
N GLU A 147 0.88 -11.89 -2.83
CA GLU A 147 1.17 -12.77 -3.96
C GLU A 147 2.43 -13.59 -3.74
N ARG A 148 3.48 -12.97 -3.21
CA ARG A 148 4.73 -13.69 -2.92
C ARG A 148 4.54 -14.73 -1.82
N PHE A 149 3.85 -14.39 -0.73
CA PHE A 149 3.58 -15.33 0.38
C PHE A 149 2.76 -16.52 -0.10
N ILE A 150 1.74 -16.29 -0.92
CA ILE A 150 0.96 -17.38 -1.56
C ILE A 150 1.85 -18.26 -2.44
N ALA A 151 2.68 -17.65 -3.30
CA ALA A 151 3.52 -18.37 -4.24
C ALA A 151 4.53 -19.32 -3.56
N ILE A 152 5.00 -18.97 -2.35
CA ILE A 152 5.94 -19.79 -1.58
C ILE A 152 5.27 -20.61 -0.46
N GLY A 153 3.95 -20.48 -0.29
CA GLY A 153 3.22 -21.17 0.78
C GLY A 153 3.52 -20.65 2.19
N LEU A 154 3.96 -19.38 2.33
CA LEU A 154 4.23 -18.78 3.65
C LEU A 154 2.90 -18.37 4.29
N PRO A 155 2.57 -18.88 5.49
CA PRO A 155 1.34 -18.52 6.17
C PRO A 155 1.33 -17.06 6.60
N TYR A 156 0.26 -16.33 6.27
CA TYR A 156 0.12 -14.93 6.62
C TYR A 156 -1.33 -14.53 6.87
N ARG A 157 -1.51 -13.45 7.62
CA ARG A 157 -2.79 -12.77 7.79
C ARG A 157 -2.67 -11.30 7.46
N VAL A 158 -3.70 -10.73 6.83
CA VAL A 158 -3.81 -9.30 6.60
C VAL A 158 -4.71 -8.67 7.64
N VAL A 159 -4.24 -7.60 8.29
CA VAL A 159 -5.12 -6.80 9.16
C VAL A 159 -5.99 -5.91 8.28
N GLY A 160 -7.25 -6.29 8.13
CA GLY A 160 -8.19 -5.73 7.18
C GLY A 160 -8.57 -6.77 6.14
N ALA A 161 -8.88 -6.33 4.93
CA ALA A 161 -9.18 -7.23 3.81
C ALA A 161 -7.91 -7.47 2.97
N LYS A 162 -7.71 -8.70 2.52
CA LYS A 162 -6.72 -9.04 1.50
C LYS A 162 -6.93 -8.17 0.26
N PHE A 163 -5.87 -7.92 -0.52
CA PHE A 163 -5.95 -6.95 -1.62
C PHE A 163 -7.12 -7.23 -2.57
N TYR A 164 -7.25 -8.46 -3.06
CA TYR A 164 -8.32 -8.84 -3.99
C TYR A 164 -9.72 -8.97 -3.36
N GLU A 165 -9.82 -8.96 -2.04
CA GLU A 165 -11.10 -8.99 -1.31
C GLU A 165 -11.67 -7.60 -1.04
N ARG A 166 -10.90 -6.53 -1.20
CA ARG A 166 -11.35 -5.16 -0.99
C ARG A 166 -12.51 -4.81 -1.91
N ALA A 167 -13.48 -4.07 -1.37
CA ALA A 167 -14.73 -3.80 -2.07
C ALA A 167 -14.51 -3.17 -3.44
N GLU A 168 -13.65 -2.14 -3.52
CA GLU A 168 -13.32 -1.43 -4.75
C GLU A 168 -12.61 -2.31 -5.78
N ILE A 169 -11.81 -3.26 -5.33
CA ILE A 169 -11.11 -4.22 -6.19
C ILE A 169 -12.08 -5.26 -6.72
N ARG A 170 -12.94 -5.82 -5.85
CA ARG A 170 -13.98 -6.76 -6.26
C ARG A 170 -14.96 -6.15 -7.25
N ASP A 171 -15.28 -4.87 -7.11
CA ASP A 171 -16.14 -4.14 -8.04
C ASP A 171 -15.45 -4.00 -9.41
N ALA A 172 -14.17 -3.60 -9.43
CA ALA A 172 -13.39 -3.50 -10.67
C ALA A 172 -13.26 -4.87 -11.37
N ILE A 173 -12.93 -5.92 -10.61
CA ILE A 173 -12.83 -7.29 -11.14
C ILE A 173 -14.18 -7.75 -11.71
N ALA A 174 -15.30 -7.38 -11.11
CA ALA A 174 -16.62 -7.73 -11.65
C ALA A 174 -16.89 -7.09 -13.02
N TYR A 175 -16.41 -5.85 -13.27
CA TYR A 175 -16.44 -5.30 -14.63
C TYR A 175 -15.64 -6.16 -15.61
N PHE A 176 -14.43 -6.54 -15.24
CA PHE A 176 -13.54 -7.33 -16.10
C PHE A 176 -14.10 -8.74 -16.35
N ARG A 177 -14.67 -9.36 -15.32
CA ARG A 177 -15.34 -10.67 -15.44
C ARG A 177 -16.54 -10.62 -16.38
N LEU A 178 -17.41 -9.60 -16.28
CA LEU A 178 -18.57 -9.46 -17.15
C LEU A 178 -18.17 -9.19 -18.61
N ILE A 179 -17.06 -8.48 -18.83
CA ILE A 179 -16.48 -8.26 -20.17
C ILE A 179 -15.93 -9.57 -20.74
N ALA A 180 -15.19 -10.35 -19.96
CA ALA A 180 -14.63 -11.63 -20.38
C ALA A 180 -15.74 -12.70 -20.55
N GLN A 181 -16.68 -12.76 -19.61
CA GLN A 181 -17.75 -13.76 -19.55
C GLN A 181 -19.11 -13.09 -19.36
N PRO A 182 -19.85 -12.81 -20.43
CA PRO A 182 -21.17 -12.15 -20.36
C PRO A 182 -22.27 -12.92 -19.64
N ALA A 183 -22.06 -14.20 -19.37
CA ALA A 183 -22.97 -15.04 -18.61
C ALA A 183 -22.69 -15.01 -17.08
N ASP A 184 -21.78 -14.16 -16.61
CA ASP A 184 -21.48 -14.01 -15.18
C ASP A 184 -22.54 -13.13 -14.50
N ASP A 185 -23.58 -13.78 -14.01
CA ASP A 185 -24.73 -13.12 -13.37
C ASP A 185 -24.32 -12.41 -12.08
N LEU A 186 -23.38 -12.97 -11.31
CA LEU A 186 -22.90 -12.35 -10.07
C LEU A 186 -22.11 -11.07 -10.35
N ALA A 187 -21.28 -11.08 -11.39
CA ALA A 187 -20.57 -9.88 -11.82
C ALA A 187 -21.56 -8.81 -12.31
N PHE A 188 -22.59 -9.20 -13.10
CA PHE A 188 -23.63 -8.29 -13.55
C PHE A 188 -24.36 -7.63 -12.38
N GLU A 189 -24.88 -8.41 -11.43
CA GLU A 189 -25.60 -7.89 -10.25
C GLU A 189 -24.76 -6.89 -9.47
N ARG A 190 -23.46 -7.17 -9.32
CA ARG A 190 -22.55 -6.33 -8.57
C ARG A 190 -22.37 -4.94 -9.18
N ILE A 191 -22.27 -4.84 -10.51
CA ILE A 191 -21.86 -3.60 -11.17
C ILE A 191 -22.96 -2.87 -11.94
N VAL A 192 -24.11 -3.50 -12.22
CA VAL A 192 -25.14 -2.92 -13.08
C VAL A 192 -25.65 -1.56 -12.56
N ASN A 193 -25.65 -1.35 -11.25
CA ASN A 193 -26.01 -0.07 -10.60
C ASN A 193 -24.86 0.55 -9.78
N LEU A 194 -23.63 0.23 -10.12
CA LEU A 194 -22.43 0.77 -9.50
C LEU A 194 -21.45 1.25 -10.57
N PRO A 195 -21.19 2.57 -10.70
CA PRO A 195 -21.84 3.69 -10.02
C PRO A 195 -23.36 3.74 -10.17
N LYS A 196 -24.02 4.51 -9.30
CA LYS A 196 -25.48 4.62 -9.33
C LYS A 196 -26.01 5.07 -10.69
N ARG A 197 -26.81 4.21 -11.36
CA ARG A 197 -27.43 4.45 -12.66
C ARG A 197 -28.96 4.61 -12.59
N GLY A 198 -29.50 4.74 -11.37
CA GLY A 198 -30.96 4.85 -11.19
C GLY A 198 -31.73 3.53 -11.39
N LEU A 199 -31.02 2.40 -11.44
CA LEU A 199 -31.62 1.07 -11.50
C LEU A 199 -32.01 0.64 -10.09
N GLY A 200 -33.25 0.87 -9.71
CA GLY A 200 -33.78 0.46 -8.41
C GLY A 200 -34.14 -1.03 -8.34
N ALA A 201 -34.52 -1.48 -7.14
CA ALA A 201 -34.89 -2.88 -6.88
C ALA A 201 -35.94 -3.44 -7.87
N ALA A 202 -36.96 -2.64 -8.25
CA ALA A 202 -37.98 -3.06 -9.21
C ALA A 202 -37.41 -3.36 -10.61
N SER A 203 -36.42 -2.55 -11.08
CA SER A 203 -35.77 -2.78 -12.37
C SER A 203 -34.90 -4.05 -12.34
N LEU A 204 -34.19 -4.28 -11.25
CA LEU A 204 -33.40 -5.51 -11.07
C LEU A 204 -34.32 -6.73 -10.99
N GLN A 205 -35.43 -6.63 -10.28
CA GLN A 205 -36.41 -7.70 -10.21
C GLN A 205 -36.99 -8.05 -11.57
N ALA A 206 -37.32 -7.04 -12.42
CA ALA A 206 -37.82 -7.29 -13.79
C ALA A 206 -36.76 -8.05 -14.61
N ILE A 207 -35.47 -7.70 -14.52
CA ILE A 207 -34.39 -8.42 -15.18
C ILE A 207 -34.33 -9.88 -14.70
N HIS A 208 -34.43 -10.14 -13.41
CA HIS A 208 -34.45 -11.51 -12.86
C HIS A 208 -35.64 -12.33 -13.33
N ILE A 209 -36.85 -11.72 -13.38
CA ILE A 209 -38.05 -12.39 -13.88
C ILE A 209 -37.85 -12.78 -15.34
N GLN A 210 -37.39 -11.86 -16.17
CA GLN A 210 -37.11 -12.10 -17.59
C GLN A 210 -36.04 -13.19 -17.80
N ALA A 211 -34.97 -13.15 -17.02
CA ALA A 211 -33.89 -14.13 -17.09
C ALA A 211 -34.39 -15.55 -16.80
N ARG A 212 -35.21 -15.71 -15.76
CA ARG A 212 -35.85 -16.99 -15.41
C ARG A 212 -36.83 -17.45 -16.46
N ALA A 213 -37.68 -16.55 -16.98
CA ALA A 213 -38.66 -16.88 -17.99
C ALA A 213 -38.06 -17.32 -19.32
N SER A 214 -36.94 -16.68 -19.71
CA SER A 214 -36.24 -16.96 -20.97
C SER A 214 -35.09 -17.97 -20.83
N GLN A 215 -34.71 -18.37 -19.58
CA GLN A 215 -33.57 -19.21 -19.29
C GLN A 215 -32.25 -18.63 -19.86
N LYS A 216 -32.09 -17.31 -19.77
CA LYS A 216 -30.90 -16.57 -20.24
C LYS A 216 -30.15 -15.96 -19.08
N PRO A 217 -28.81 -15.70 -19.23
CA PRO A 217 -28.05 -14.90 -18.29
C PRO A 217 -28.64 -13.49 -18.13
N LEU A 218 -28.40 -12.86 -16.96
CA LEU A 218 -28.97 -11.55 -16.61
C LEU A 218 -28.65 -10.45 -17.63
N LEU A 219 -27.44 -10.40 -18.16
CA LEU A 219 -27.05 -9.41 -19.17
C LEU A 219 -27.87 -9.60 -20.49
N ALA A 220 -28.10 -10.85 -20.90
CA ALA A 220 -28.89 -11.14 -22.08
C ALA A 220 -30.39 -10.85 -21.86
N ALA A 221 -30.90 -11.16 -20.67
CA ALA A 221 -32.27 -10.83 -20.29
C ALA A 221 -32.49 -9.30 -20.19
N ALA A 222 -31.48 -8.58 -19.67
CA ALA A 222 -31.50 -7.13 -19.65
C ALA A 222 -31.52 -6.51 -21.05
N PHE A 223 -30.81 -7.13 -22.00
CA PHE A 223 -30.83 -6.73 -23.41
C PHE A 223 -32.24 -6.94 -24.03
N ASP A 224 -32.90 -8.06 -23.73
CA ASP A 224 -34.28 -8.31 -24.23
C ASP A 224 -35.27 -7.29 -23.62
N LEU A 225 -35.08 -6.84 -22.37
CA LEU A 225 -36.00 -5.93 -21.69
C LEU A 225 -35.93 -4.47 -22.18
N ILE A 226 -34.80 -4.01 -22.76
CA ILE A 226 -34.70 -2.62 -23.22
C ILE A 226 -35.69 -2.30 -24.36
N ASP A 227 -36.09 -3.28 -25.10
CA ASP A 227 -37.07 -3.15 -26.20
C ASP A 227 -38.55 -3.29 -25.74
N THR A 228 -38.77 -3.45 -24.42
CA THR A 228 -40.09 -3.58 -23.82
C THR A 228 -40.49 -2.37 -22.98
N ASP A 229 -41.77 -2.31 -22.55
CA ASP A 229 -42.27 -1.25 -21.66
C ASP A 229 -42.21 -1.62 -20.16
N GLU A 230 -41.54 -2.72 -19.81
CA GLU A 230 -41.43 -3.22 -18.42
C GLU A 230 -40.57 -2.30 -17.54
N LEU A 231 -39.63 -1.55 -18.15
CA LEU A 231 -38.77 -0.64 -17.45
C LEU A 231 -39.24 0.81 -17.57
N ARG A 232 -39.09 1.59 -16.48
CA ARG A 232 -39.29 3.05 -16.56
C ARG A 232 -38.34 3.68 -17.57
N PRO A 233 -38.74 4.74 -18.28
CA PRO A 233 -37.92 5.34 -19.36
C PRO A 233 -36.49 5.67 -18.94
N ALA A 234 -36.29 6.28 -17.77
CA ALA A 234 -34.95 6.63 -17.26
C ALA A 234 -34.10 5.38 -16.98
N ALA A 235 -34.68 4.33 -16.38
CA ALA A 235 -34.00 3.06 -16.11
C ALA A 235 -33.65 2.34 -17.42
N ARG A 236 -34.54 2.36 -18.41
CA ARG A 236 -34.29 1.81 -19.74
C ARG A 236 -33.11 2.50 -20.43
N THR A 237 -33.07 3.84 -20.43
CA THR A 237 -31.98 4.60 -21.02
C THR A 237 -30.65 4.22 -20.37
N SER A 238 -30.57 4.25 -19.03
CA SER A 238 -29.35 3.90 -18.30
C SER A 238 -28.91 2.45 -18.55
N LEU A 239 -29.85 1.51 -18.62
CA LEU A 239 -29.55 0.10 -18.91
C LEU A 239 -29.05 -0.07 -20.35
N THR A 240 -29.65 0.64 -21.32
CA THR A 240 -29.22 0.64 -22.71
C THR A 240 -27.79 1.15 -22.85
N GLU A 241 -27.44 2.25 -22.15
CA GLU A 241 -26.08 2.80 -22.13
C GLU A 241 -25.10 1.80 -21.53
N PHE A 242 -25.43 1.20 -20.39
CA PHE A 242 -24.59 0.21 -19.75
C PHE A 242 -24.32 -1.00 -20.66
N ILE A 243 -25.35 -1.56 -21.28
CA ILE A 243 -25.22 -2.72 -22.19
C ILE A 243 -24.38 -2.36 -23.43
N ARG A 244 -24.57 -1.16 -23.99
CA ARG A 244 -23.79 -0.66 -25.11
C ARG A 244 -22.30 -0.54 -24.74
N ASP A 245 -22.00 -0.04 -23.54
CA ASP A 245 -20.65 0.11 -23.05
C ASP A 245 -19.98 -1.25 -22.81
N ILE A 246 -20.65 -2.19 -22.17
CA ILE A 246 -20.16 -3.58 -22.02
C ILE A 246 -19.83 -4.19 -23.39
N LYS A 247 -20.70 -4.03 -24.38
CA LYS A 247 -20.46 -4.56 -25.75
C LYS A 247 -19.22 -3.91 -26.35
N ARG A 248 -19.10 -2.59 -26.28
CA ARG A 248 -17.95 -1.84 -26.81
C ARG A 248 -16.63 -2.27 -26.15
N TRP A 249 -16.59 -2.42 -24.82
CA TRP A 249 -15.41 -2.87 -24.10
C TRP A 249 -15.03 -4.30 -24.45
N ARG A 250 -16.00 -5.18 -24.65
CA ARG A 250 -15.75 -6.55 -25.14
C ARG A 250 -15.12 -6.56 -26.54
N ASP A 251 -15.60 -5.71 -27.44
CA ASP A 251 -15.03 -5.58 -28.77
C ASP A 251 -13.60 -4.98 -28.75
N ALA A 252 -13.21 -4.31 -27.67
CA ALA A 252 -11.90 -3.76 -27.44
C ALA A 252 -10.88 -4.77 -26.89
N VAL A 253 -11.31 -5.88 -26.26
CA VAL A 253 -10.42 -6.89 -25.67
C VAL A 253 -9.34 -7.39 -26.64
N ALA A 254 -9.69 -7.61 -27.91
CA ALA A 254 -8.77 -8.08 -28.93
C ALA A 254 -7.93 -6.96 -29.60
N LYS A 255 -8.18 -5.70 -29.26
CA LYS A 255 -7.62 -4.54 -29.98
C LYS A 255 -6.63 -3.72 -29.16
N MET A 256 -6.60 -3.90 -27.86
CA MET A 256 -5.76 -3.14 -26.96
C MET A 256 -5.23 -4.00 -25.82
N HIS A 257 -4.17 -3.54 -25.18
CA HIS A 257 -3.64 -4.21 -24.00
C HIS A 257 -4.66 -4.23 -22.87
N HIS A 258 -4.78 -5.35 -22.16
CA HIS A 258 -5.84 -5.53 -21.15
C HIS A 258 -5.72 -4.56 -19.95
N ALA A 259 -4.52 -4.10 -19.60
CA ALA A 259 -4.36 -3.06 -18.58
C ALA A 259 -4.88 -1.69 -19.06
N ASP A 260 -4.67 -1.34 -20.34
CA ASP A 260 -5.23 -0.13 -20.95
C ASP A 260 -6.76 -0.23 -21.05
N LEU A 261 -7.27 -1.42 -21.39
CA LEU A 261 -8.71 -1.73 -21.36
C LEU A 261 -9.28 -1.53 -19.95
N ALA A 262 -8.61 -2.05 -18.93
CA ALA A 262 -9.05 -1.91 -17.54
C ALA A 262 -9.15 -0.45 -17.12
N LYS A 263 -8.13 0.35 -17.42
CA LYS A 263 -8.14 1.79 -17.16
C LYS A 263 -9.31 2.48 -17.88
N MET A 264 -9.48 2.20 -19.17
CA MET A 264 -10.58 2.74 -19.96
C MET A 264 -11.95 2.37 -19.38
N VAL A 265 -12.15 1.11 -18.98
CA VAL A 265 -13.40 0.62 -18.38
C VAL A 265 -13.70 1.34 -17.07
N LEU A 266 -12.72 1.47 -16.17
CA LEU A 266 -12.91 2.14 -14.87
C LEU A 266 -13.23 3.63 -15.04
N ASP A 267 -12.62 4.30 -16.01
CA ASP A 267 -12.85 5.71 -16.30
C ASP A 267 -14.21 5.95 -17.00
N GLU A 268 -14.50 5.21 -18.07
CA GLU A 268 -15.73 5.38 -18.86
C GLU A 268 -16.99 4.89 -18.13
N SER A 269 -16.88 3.86 -17.27
CA SER A 269 -17.97 3.44 -16.39
C SER A 269 -18.34 4.49 -15.35
N GLY A 270 -17.46 5.49 -15.12
CA GLY A 270 -17.56 6.48 -14.07
C GLY A 270 -17.13 5.96 -12.70
N TYR A 271 -16.54 4.76 -12.61
CA TYR A 271 -16.16 4.15 -11.33
C TYR A 271 -15.00 4.92 -10.65
N THR A 272 -13.95 5.25 -11.43
CA THR A 272 -12.85 6.11 -10.95
C THR A 272 -13.40 7.47 -10.49
N ARG A 273 -14.27 8.08 -11.28
CA ARG A 273 -14.85 9.39 -10.95
C ARG A 273 -15.71 9.35 -9.68
N MET A 274 -16.41 8.26 -9.42
CA MET A 274 -17.18 8.08 -8.20
C MET A 274 -16.30 8.24 -6.96
N TRP A 275 -15.13 7.61 -6.94
CA TRP A 275 -14.18 7.69 -5.84
C TRP A 275 -13.45 9.05 -5.77
N GLN A 276 -13.20 9.70 -6.92
CA GLN A 276 -12.63 11.07 -6.94
C GLN A 276 -13.57 12.12 -6.34
N LEU A 277 -14.88 11.91 -6.42
CA LEU A 277 -15.90 12.78 -5.86
C LEU A 277 -16.26 12.41 -4.41
N ASP A 278 -15.86 11.25 -3.94
CA ASP A 278 -16.08 10.82 -2.56
C ASP A 278 -15.16 11.60 -1.62
N LYS A 279 -15.75 12.22 -0.59
CA LYS A 279 -15.05 13.01 0.43
C LYS A 279 -14.67 12.18 1.67
N SER A 280 -14.91 10.87 1.64
CA SER A 280 -14.51 10.00 2.74
C SER A 280 -12.99 9.95 2.85
N PRO A 281 -12.44 9.82 4.05
CA PRO A 281 -10.99 9.69 4.27
C PRO A 281 -10.35 8.53 3.50
N ASP A 282 -11.12 7.46 3.25
CA ASP A 282 -10.64 6.26 2.59
C ASP A 282 -10.61 6.36 1.05
N ALA A 283 -11.26 7.37 0.45
CA ALA A 283 -11.41 7.48 -1.00
C ALA A 283 -10.08 7.52 -1.74
N GLY A 284 -9.10 8.25 -1.22
CA GLY A 284 -7.75 8.31 -1.79
C GLY A 284 -7.05 6.95 -1.83
N GLY A 285 -7.11 6.19 -0.72
CA GLY A 285 -6.54 4.83 -0.66
C GLY A 285 -7.23 3.85 -1.61
N ARG A 286 -8.53 4.00 -1.86
CA ARG A 286 -9.25 3.18 -2.85
C ARG A 286 -8.81 3.47 -4.28
N LEU A 287 -8.55 4.74 -4.61
CA LEU A 287 -7.98 5.12 -5.91
C LEU A 287 -6.57 4.57 -6.09
N GLU A 288 -5.74 4.60 -5.05
CA GLU A 288 -4.42 3.97 -5.05
C GLU A 288 -4.52 2.46 -5.29
N ASN A 289 -5.47 1.77 -4.63
CA ASN A 289 -5.72 0.35 -4.84
C ASN A 289 -6.17 0.03 -6.29
N LEU A 290 -7.04 0.85 -6.89
CA LEU A 290 -7.44 0.69 -8.29
C LEU A 290 -6.27 0.90 -9.25
N THR A 291 -5.41 1.86 -8.97
CA THR A 291 -4.19 2.09 -9.75
C THR A 291 -3.26 0.87 -9.67
N GLU A 292 -3.08 0.31 -8.47
CA GLU A 292 -2.28 -0.88 -8.26
C GLU A 292 -2.86 -2.10 -8.97
N LEU A 293 -4.20 -2.28 -8.96
CA LEU A 293 -4.86 -3.34 -9.72
C LEU A 293 -4.51 -3.26 -11.22
N VAL A 294 -4.57 -2.06 -11.81
CA VAL A 294 -4.23 -1.85 -13.22
C VAL A 294 -2.74 -2.11 -13.48
N ASN A 295 -1.87 -1.75 -12.54
CA ASN A 295 -0.43 -2.04 -12.63
C ASN A 295 -0.17 -3.55 -12.60
N ALA A 296 -0.80 -4.28 -11.67
CA ALA A 296 -0.70 -5.73 -11.56
C ALA A 296 -1.11 -6.45 -12.85
N MET A 297 -2.16 -5.96 -13.51
CA MET A 297 -2.62 -6.55 -14.77
C MET A 297 -1.55 -6.54 -15.87
N GLN A 298 -0.57 -5.64 -15.82
CA GLN A 298 0.48 -5.55 -16.82
C GLN A 298 1.50 -6.70 -16.76
N GLU A 299 1.50 -7.46 -15.68
CA GLU A 299 2.37 -8.62 -15.48
C GLU A 299 1.85 -9.88 -16.21
N PHE A 300 0.63 -9.82 -16.75
CA PHE A 300 -0.04 -10.93 -17.40
C PHE A 300 -0.13 -10.72 -18.91
N ASP A 301 -0.21 -11.83 -19.66
CA ASP A 301 -0.30 -11.79 -21.12
C ASP A 301 -1.72 -11.46 -21.60
N SER A 302 -2.73 -11.69 -20.78
CA SER A 302 -4.15 -11.52 -21.16
C SER A 302 -5.07 -11.26 -19.95
N LEU A 303 -6.24 -10.67 -20.23
CA LEU A 303 -7.29 -10.50 -19.24
C LEU A 303 -7.74 -11.85 -18.65
N ALA A 304 -7.83 -12.90 -19.46
CA ALA A 304 -8.23 -14.22 -19.00
C ALA A 304 -7.22 -14.82 -18.02
N GLY A 305 -5.92 -14.75 -18.35
CA GLY A 305 -4.86 -15.21 -17.46
C GLY A 305 -4.82 -14.46 -16.12
N PHE A 306 -5.06 -13.14 -16.15
CA PHE A 306 -5.18 -12.35 -14.94
C PHE A 306 -6.38 -12.78 -14.07
N LEU A 307 -7.56 -12.98 -14.67
CA LEU A 307 -8.76 -13.41 -13.92
C LEU A 307 -8.62 -14.83 -13.36
N GLU A 308 -7.94 -15.73 -14.06
CA GLU A 308 -7.62 -17.07 -13.60
C GLU A 308 -6.66 -17.02 -12.39
N HIS A 309 -5.61 -16.21 -12.46
CA HIS A 309 -4.70 -15.98 -11.35
C HIS A 309 -5.42 -15.49 -10.10
N ILE A 310 -6.30 -14.49 -10.23
CA ILE A 310 -7.08 -13.98 -9.08
C ILE A 310 -7.95 -15.09 -8.46
N ALA A 311 -8.59 -15.92 -9.27
CA ALA A 311 -9.41 -17.01 -8.76
C ALA A 311 -8.58 -17.97 -7.89
N LEU A 312 -7.36 -18.31 -8.33
CA LEU A 312 -6.44 -19.15 -7.55
C LEU A 312 -5.96 -18.50 -6.26
N VAL A 313 -5.65 -17.18 -6.31
CA VAL A 313 -5.21 -16.43 -5.12
C VAL A 313 -6.31 -16.33 -4.06
N MET A 314 -7.56 -16.18 -4.49
CA MET A 314 -8.70 -16.06 -3.56
C MET A 314 -9.11 -17.38 -2.91
N ASP A 315 -8.76 -18.53 -3.49
CA ASP A 315 -9.07 -19.86 -2.95
C ASP A 315 -8.03 -20.38 -1.94
N GLY A 316 -6.89 -19.69 -1.79
CA GLY A 316 -5.75 -20.12 -0.98
C GLY A 316 -5.80 -19.68 0.47
N ASP A 317 -6.64 -20.28 1.31
CA ASP A 317 -6.54 -20.15 2.78
C ASP A 317 -5.80 -21.36 3.36
N THR A 318 -4.61 -21.12 3.94
CA THR A 318 -3.83 -22.14 4.66
C THR A 318 -3.89 -21.87 6.17
N GLU A 319 -4.46 -22.78 6.92
CA GLU A 319 -4.30 -22.81 8.39
C GLU A 319 -2.88 -23.27 8.75
N ALA A 320 -2.19 -22.54 9.63
CA ALA A 320 -0.79 -22.81 9.95
C ALA A 320 -0.58 -23.22 11.41
N GLU A 321 0.15 -24.33 11.62
CA GLU A 321 0.56 -24.80 12.96
C GLU A 321 1.58 -23.88 13.64
N ASN A 322 2.41 -23.14 12.90
CA ASN A 322 3.51 -22.30 13.41
C ASN A 322 3.17 -20.81 13.50
N GLY A 323 1.87 -20.45 13.46
CA GLY A 323 1.43 -19.08 13.42
C GLY A 323 1.55 -18.45 12.02
N GLU A 324 1.21 -17.18 11.90
CA GLU A 324 1.12 -16.45 10.63
C GLU A 324 1.87 -15.12 10.72
N VAL A 325 2.57 -14.76 9.64
CA VAL A 325 3.14 -13.43 9.49
C VAL A 325 2.02 -12.40 9.41
N THR A 326 2.13 -11.32 10.14
CA THR A 326 1.13 -10.26 10.10
C THR A 326 1.51 -9.19 9.08
N LEU A 327 0.67 -9.00 8.07
CA LEU A 327 0.80 -7.95 7.06
C LEU A 327 -0.24 -6.85 7.32
N MET A 328 0.21 -5.61 7.52
CA MET A 328 -0.68 -4.51 7.85
C MET A 328 -0.10 -3.15 7.49
N THR A 329 -0.92 -2.11 7.54
CA THR A 329 -0.42 -0.73 7.44
C THR A 329 0.21 -0.28 8.77
N LEU A 330 1.13 0.69 8.70
CA LEU A 330 1.72 1.34 9.87
C LEU A 330 0.67 1.88 10.84
N HIS A 331 -0.45 2.43 10.33
CA HIS A 331 -1.56 2.92 11.16
C HIS A 331 -2.23 1.79 11.95
N ALA A 332 -2.42 0.64 11.31
CA ALA A 332 -3.04 -0.52 11.96
C ALA A 332 -2.13 -1.16 13.02
N ALA A 333 -0.82 -0.90 12.95
CA ALA A 333 0.16 -1.43 13.90
C ALA A 333 0.17 -0.67 15.24
N LYS A 334 -0.51 0.48 15.35
CA LYS A 334 -0.58 1.23 16.61
C LYS A 334 -1.21 0.35 17.70
N GLY A 335 -0.57 0.30 18.88
CA GLY A 335 -0.98 -0.54 20.00
C GLY A 335 -0.49 -1.99 19.96
N LEU A 336 0.02 -2.46 18.81
CA LEU A 336 0.58 -3.81 18.66
C LEU A 336 2.10 -3.81 18.89
N GLU A 337 2.68 -5.03 18.99
CA GLU A 337 4.12 -5.20 19.14
C GLU A 337 4.56 -6.58 18.62
N PHE A 338 5.76 -6.63 18.05
CA PHE A 338 6.33 -7.83 17.42
C PHE A 338 7.82 -7.94 17.75
N ASP A 339 8.38 -9.15 17.74
CA ASP A 339 9.82 -9.32 17.92
C ASP A 339 10.60 -8.74 16.74
N THR A 340 10.14 -9.00 15.52
CA THR A 340 10.76 -8.54 14.28
C THR A 340 9.75 -7.83 13.40
N ILE A 341 10.11 -6.67 12.88
CA ILE A 341 9.31 -5.95 11.89
C ILE A 341 10.11 -5.69 10.61
N PHE A 342 9.38 -5.78 9.49
CA PHE A 342 9.84 -5.35 8.18
C PHE A 342 9.04 -4.12 7.78
N MET A 343 9.73 -3.07 7.35
CA MET A 343 9.14 -1.79 6.94
C MET A 343 9.58 -1.48 5.50
N PRO A 344 8.91 -2.06 4.49
CA PRO A 344 9.25 -1.85 3.09
C PRO A 344 8.72 -0.52 2.55
N GLY A 345 9.30 -0.06 1.44
CA GLY A 345 8.82 1.10 0.69
C GLY A 345 9.17 2.44 1.33
N TRP A 346 10.32 2.55 1.98
CA TRP A 346 10.83 3.83 2.48
C TRP A 346 11.38 4.70 1.34
N GLU A 347 10.45 5.27 0.57
CA GLU A 347 10.71 6.04 -0.64
C GLU A 347 9.91 7.34 -0.65
N GLU A 348 10.50 8.42 -1.16
CA GLU A 348 9.80 9.69 -1.39
C GLU A 348 8.54 9.46 -2.23
N GLY A 349 7.42 10.06 -1.77
CA GLY A 349 6.13 9.89 -2.40
C GLY A 349 5.30 8.72 -1.87
N ILE A 350 5.95 7.67 -1.33
CA ILE A 350 5.29 6.56 -0.64
C ILE A 350 5.36 6.78 0.87
N PHE A 351 6.57 6.91 1.42
CA PHE A 351 6.79 7.17 2.83
C PHE A 351 8.01 8.10 3.02
N PRO A 352 7.77 9.42 3.23
CA PRO A 352 6.48 10.08 3.49
C PRO A 352 5.55 10.10 2.26
N SER A 353 4.24 10.04 2.54
CA SER A 353 3.21 10.09 1.51
C SER A 353 3.15 11.47 0.85
N GLN A 354 3.31 11.53 -0.48
CA GLN A 354 3.21 12.79 -1.22
C GLN A 354 1.84 13.45 -1.04
N ARG A 355 0.77 12.66 -1.04
CA ARG A 355 -0.59 13.16 -0.82
C ARG A 355 -0.71 13.86 0.53
N THR A 356 -0.19 13.27 1.60
CA THR A 356 -0.25 13.86 2.95
C THR A 356 0.49 15.21 3.00
N ILE A 357 1.64 15.28 2.30
CA ILE A 357 2.43 16.52 2.21
C ILE A 357 1.69 17.58 1.38
N ASP A 358 1.10 17.20 0.25
CA ASP A 358 0.38 18.13 -0.63
C ASP A 358 -0.89 18.70 0.04
N GLU A 359 -1.60 17.89 0.83
CA GLU A 359 -2.81 18.29 1.54
C GLU A 359 -2.51 19.14 2.79
N ASN A 360 -1.44 18.82 3.56
CA ASN A 360 -1.22 19.36 4.90
C ASN A 360 0.16 20.03 5.09
N GLY A 361 1.01 20.07 4.07
CA GLY A 361 2.31 20.74 4.13
C GLY A 361 3.23 20.19 5.22
N ALA A 362 3.84 21.07 6.00
CA ALA A 362 4.76 20.71 7.08
C ALA A 362 4.09 19.89 8.19
N VAL A 363 2.82 20.17 8.51
CA VAL A 363 2.06 19.41 9.51
C VAL A 363 1.87 17.95 9.06
N GLY A 364 1.61 17.75 7.76
CA GLY A 364 1.53 16.41 7.18
C GLY A 364 2.85 15.66 7.26
N LEU A 365 3.98 16.33 7.01
CA LEU A 365 5.30 15.71 7.15
C LEU A 365 5.60 15.32 8.60
N GLU A 366 5.20 16.15 9.58
CA GLU A 366 5.33 15.80 11.00
C GLU A 366 4.46 14.58 11.37
N GLU A 367 3.25 14.45 10.81
CA GLU A 367 2.41 13.27 11.01
C GLU A 367 3.05 12.00 10.42
N GLU A 368 3.65 12.09 9.23
CA GLU A 368 4.40 10.99 8.62
C GLU A 368 5.62 10.57 9.47
N ARG A 369 6.33 11.51 10.12
CA ARG A 369 7.40 11.17 11.07
C ARG A 369 6.87 10.49 12.33
N ARG A 370 5.72 10.93 12.85
CA ARG A 370 5.07 10.22 13.97
C ARG A 370 4.70 8.79 13.56
N LEU A 371 4.28 8.61 12.31
CA LEU A 371 3.97 7.28 11.78
C LEU A 371 5.24 6.41 11.66
N ALA A 372 6.38 6.98 11.25
CA ALA A 372 7.67 6.29 11.26
C ALA A 372 8.10 5.90 12.67
N TYR A 373 7.99 6.84 13.61
CA TYR A 373 8.23 6.60 15.04
C TYR A 373 7.36 5.46 15.59
N VAL A 374 6.05 5.50 15.31
CA VAL A 374 5.13 4.42 15.69
C VAL A 374 5.57 3.09 15.10
N GLY A 375 5.87 3.04 13.80
CA GLY A 375 6.30 1.83 13.13
C GLY A 375 7.57 1.22 13.75
N ILE A 376 8.64 2.00 13.88
CA ILE A 376 9.91 1.56 14.45
C ILE A 376 9.71 1.03 15.88
N THR A 377 8.92 1.73 16.71
CA THR A 377 8.65 1.34 18.11
C THR A 377 7.70 0.16 18.27
N ARG A 378 7.22 -0.46 17.18
CA ARG A 378 6.47 -1.72 17.28
C ARG A 378 7.38 -2.92 17.45
N ALA A 379 8.67 -2.78 17.12
CA ALA A 379 9.66 -3.85 17.28
C ALA A 379 10.15 -3.96 18.71
N ARG A 380 10.30 -5.21 19.15
CA ARG A 380 10.99 -5.53 20.41
C ARG A 380 12.47 -5.79 20.21
N LYS A 381 12.87 -6.47 19.11
CA LYS A 381 14.23 -6.98 18.92
C LYS A 381 14.90 -6.52 17.63
N LEU A 382 14.18 -6.54 16.49
CA LEU A 382 14.79 -6.32 15.20
C LEU A 382 13.89 -5.52 14.26
N VAL A 383 14.49 -4.57 13.54
CA VAL A 383 13.84 -3.76 12.51
C VAL A 383 14.59 -3.89 11.20
N HIS A 384 13.87 -4.26 10.14
CA HIS A 384 14.34 -4.20 8.77
C HIS A 384 13.61 -3.08 8.03
N ILE A 385 14.35 -2.09 7.56
CA ILE A 385 13.84 -1.02 6.71
C ILE A 385 14.32 -1.28 5.31
N SER A 386 13.43 -1.11 4.32
CA SER A 386 13.84 -1.28 2.93
C SER A 386 13.21 -0.27 1.98
N TYR A 387 13.87 -0.09 0.84
CA TYR A 387 13.42 0.74 -0.27
C TYR A 387 13.78 0.11 -1.60
N ALA A 388 13.02 0.39 -2.65
CA ALA A 388 13.32 -0.02 -4.00
C ALA A 388 13.94 1.15 -4.80
N GLY A 389 14.89 0.86 -5.68
CA GLY A 389 15.51 1.85 -6.57
C GLY A 389 14.64 2.20 -7.77
N SER A 390 13.64 1.37 -8.07
CA SER A 390 12.64 1.63 -9.10
C SER A 390 11.30 1.01 -8.74
N ARG A 391 10.22 1.69 -9.15
CA ARG A 391 8.85 1.19 -9.02
C ARG A 391 8.15 1.29 -10.38
N ARG A 392 7.25 0.35 -10.62
CA ARG A 392 6.41 0.40 -11.81
C ARG A 392 5.20 1.29 -11.53
N ILE A 393 5.20 2.51 -12.08
CA ILE A 393 4.13 3.48 -11.90
C ILE A 393 3.50 3.76 -13.27
N HIS A 394 2.19 3.57 -13.40
CA HIS A 394 1.45 3.71 -14.67
C HIS A 394 2.06 2.92 -15.85
N GLY A 395 2.56 1.70 -15.54
CA GLY A 395 3.15 0.82 -16.53
C GLY A 395 4.58 1.15 -16.96
N GLN A 396 5.15 2.22 -16.45
CA GLN A 396 6.53 2.61 -16.73
C GLN A 396 7.40 2.44 -15.49
N TRP A 397 8.63 1.97 -15.67
CA TRP A 397 9.62 1.97 -14.63
C TRP A 397 10.07 3.39 -14.34
N GLN A 398 9.87 3.81 -13.10
CA GLN A 398 10.33 5.10 -12.61
C GLN A 398 11.36 4.87 -11.51
N SER A 399 12.41 5.68 -11.53
CA SER A 399 13.41 5.70 -10.46
C SER A 399 12.76 6.20 -9.18
N ALA A 400 12.84 5.43 -8.11
CA ALA A 400 12.40 5.86 -6.79
C ALA A 400 13.56 6.50 -6.03
N ILE A 401 13.24 7.50 -5.24
CA ILE A 401 14.21 8.21 -4.40
C ILE A 401 14.06 7.65 -2.97
N PRO A 402 15.14 7.22 -2.32
CA PRO A 402 15.08 6.79 -0.93
C PRO A 402 14.46 7.86 -0.03
N SER A 403 13.67 7.45 0.95
CA SER A 403 13.00 8.34 1.89
C SER A 403 13.97 9.27 2.62
N ARG A 404 13.60 10.54 2.77
CA ARG A 404 14.33 11.49 3.62
C ARG A 404 14.49 11.02 5.06
N PHE A 405 13.57 10.19 5.56
CA PHE A 405 13.63 9.64 6.91
C PHE A 405 14.83 8.72 7.14
N LEU A 406 15.40 8.13 6.08
CA LEU A 406 16.62 7.34 6.19
C LEU A 406 17.82 8.17 6.62
N GLN A 407 17.87 9.46 6.22
CA GLN A 407 18.91 10.38 6.61
C GLN A 407 18.76 10.89 8.05
N GLU A 408 17.59 10.70 8.64
CA GLU A 408 17.27 11.07 10.02
C GLU A 408 17.64 9.94 11.01
N LEU A 409 17.99 8.74 10.51
CA LEU A 409 18.42 7.62 11.34
C LEU A 409 19.87 7.81 11.82
N PRO A 410 20.19 7.48 13.08
CA PRO A 410 21.53 7.61 13.61
C PRO A 410 22.46 6.52 13.04
N PRO A 411 23.59 6.88 12.42
CA PRO A 411 24.48 5.92 11.75
C PRO A 411 25.02 4.82 12.69
N GLU A 412 25.18 5.12 13.95
CA GLU A 412 25.64 4.17 14.98
C GLU A 412 24.62 3.08 15.27
N SER A 413 23.34 3.29 14.97
CA SER A 413 22.24 2.33 15.25
C SER A 413 21.78 1.58 14.01
N ILE A 414 22.38 1.79 12.83
CA ILE A 414 21.98 1.13 11.58
C ILE A 414 23.13 0.31 10.99
N ILE A 415 22.76 -0.67 10.16
CA ILE A 415 23.65 -1.38 9.23
C ILE A 415 23.03 -1.23 7.85
N GLU A 416 23.77 -0.68 6.93
CA GLU A 416 23.35 -0.56 5.53
C GLU A 416 23.92 -1.72 4.73
N ASP A 417 23.05 -2.59 4.20
CA ASP A 417 23.39 -3.65 3.28
C ASP A 417 22.98 -3.20 1.86
N ASN A 418 23.93 -2.70 1.09
CA ASN A 418 23.66 -2.27 -0.29
C ASN A 418 23.84 -3.44 -1.26
N VAL A 419 22.86 -3.66 -2.12
CA VAL A 419 22.97 -4.63 -3.22
C VAL A 419 24.05 -4.16 -4.20
N GLN A 420 25.00 -5.03 -4.55
CA GLN A 420 26.03 -4.78 -5.56
C GLN A 420 25.39 -4.34 -6.89
N GLY A 421 25.47 -3.06 -7.19
CA GLY A 421 24.90 -2.45 -8.40
C GLY A 421 24.23 -1.12 -8.14
N MET A 422 23.63 -0.89 -6.98
CA MET A 422 23.16 0.42 -6.55
C MET A 422 24.29 1.31 -6.06
N GLN A 423 25.45 0.75 -5.71
CA GLN A 423 26.66 1.50 -5.32
C GLN A 423 27.16 2.47 -6.39
N ALA A 424 26.84 2.24 -7.67
CA ALA A 424 27.20 3.16 -8.74
C ALA A 424 26.31 4.42 -8.80
N MET A 425 25.12 4.41 -8.19
CA MET A 425 24.22 5.58 -8.09
C MET A 425 24.22 6.25 -6.71
N GLY A 426 24.67 5.56 -5.66
CA GLY A 426 24.52 5.98 -4.26
C GLY A 426 25.78 6.44 -3.55
N SER A 427 26.97 6.42 -4.16
CA SER A 427 28.20 6.97 -3.53
C SER A 427 28.25 8.51 -3.47
N GLY A 428 27.09 9.17 -3.55
CA GLY A 428 26.96 10.64 -3.56
C GLY A 428 26.47 11.28 -2.27
N PHE A 429 26.32 10.58 -1.15
CA PHE A 429 25.96 11.21 0.13
C PHE A 429 27.16 11.74 0.94
N GLY A 430 28.39 11.55 0.46
CA GLY A 430 29.54 12.35 0.90
C GLY A 430 29.57 13.68 0.15
N ARG A 431 29.61 14.80 0.85
CA ARG A 431 29.86 16.14 0.28
C ARG A 431 30.95 16.08 -0.79
N ALA A 432 30.56 16.02 -2.06
CA ALA A 432 31.51 16.22 -3.16
C ALA A 432 32.00 17.66 -3.10
N THR A 433 33.31 17.85 -2.92
CA THR A 433 33.92 19.15 -3.03
C THR A 433 33.95 19.59 -4.49
N PRO A 434 33.94 20.91 -4.79
CA PRO A 434 33.94 21.40 -6.20
C PRO A 434 35.14 20.96 -7.04
N ALA A 435 36.17 20.36 -6.45
CA ALA A 435 37.37 19.85 -7.12
C ALA A 435 37.14 18.46 -7.76
N GLU A 436 36.22 17.65 -7.25
CA GLU A 436 35.94 16.29 -7.77
C GLU A 436 35.01 16.30 -8.99
N LEU A 437 34.29 17.40 -9.24
CA LEU A 437 33.42 17.57 -10.42
C LEU A 437 34.20 17.95 -11.70
N ALA A 438 35.47 18.31 -11.59
CA ALA A 438 36.31 18.72 -12.72
C ALA A 438 36.97 17.53 -13.45
N ASP A 439 37.06 16.36 -12.81
CA ASP A 439 37.82 15.19 -13.33
C ASP A 439 36.91 14.15 -14.05
N ALA A 440 35.59 14.38 -14.11
CA ALA A 440 34.65 13.45 -14.69
C ALA A 440 34.54 13.50 -16.25
N SER A 441 35.37 14.31 -16.93
CA SER A 441 35.33 14.49 -18.39
C SER A 441 36.15 13.46 -19.18
N HIS A 442 36.78 12.47 -18.54
CA HIS A 442 37.66 11.48 -19.18
C HIS A 442 37.30 10.02 -18.97
N PHE A 443 36.02 9.66 -18.83
CA PHE A 443 35.62 8.24 -18.91
C PHE A 443 35.00 7.94 -20.28
N GLY A 444 35.85 7.39 -21.15
CA GLY A 444 35.46 6.77 -22.40
C GLY A 444 34.51 5.58 -22.16
N ALA A 445 33.46 5.49 -22.94
CA ALA A 445 32.45 4.47 -22.94
C ALA A 445 33.03 3.04 -23.03
N THR A 446 33.00 2.29 -21.93
CA THR A 446 33.07 0.82 -21.98
C THR A 446 31.74 0.29 -21.48
N SER A 447 30.85 -0.05 -22.44
CA SER A 447 29.58 -0.71 -22.18
C SER A 447 29.83 -2.12 -21.67
N SER A 448 29.61 -2.38 -20.38
CA SER A 448 29.54 -3.72 -19.84
C SER A 448 28.13 -4.28 -20.00
N TYR A 449 27.89 -5.00 -21.08
CA TYR A 449 26.65 -5.76 -21.26
C TYR A 449 26.61 -6.96 -20.31
N GLY A 450 25.46 -7.22 -19.66
CA GLY A 450 25.27 -8.35 -18.78
C GLY A 450 25.34 -9.73 -19.48
N PRO A 451 25.36 -10.84 -18.72
CA PRO A 451 25.62 -12.21 -19.27
C PRO A 451 24.66 -12.66 -20.38
N GLY A 452 23.44 -12.12 -20.44
CA GLY A 452 22.45 -12.41 -21.49
C GLY A 452 22.86 -11.85 -22.87
N TRP A 453 23.39 -10.64 -22.89
CA TRP A 453 23.87 -9.99 -24.11
C TRP A 453 25.11 -10.67 -24.70
N ARG A 454 26.02 -11.18 -23.87
CA ARG A 454 27.20 -11.96 -24.32
C ARG A 454 26.80 -13.24 -25.02
N ARG A 455 25.74 -13.92 -24.59
CA ARG A 455 25.19 -15.12 -25.25
C ARG A 455 24.52 -14.80 -26.57
N MET A 456 23.84 -13.65 -26.68
CA MET A 456 23.20 -13.20 -27.92
C MET A 456 24.24 -12.76 -28.98
N ALA A 457 25.30 -12.02 -28.59
CA ALA A 457 26.40 -11.65 -29.45
C ALA A 457 27.20 -12.87 -29.96
N ALA A 458 27.41 -13.88 -29.13
CA ALA A 458 28.06 -15.13 -29.52
C ALA A 458 27.23 -15.95 -30.53
N ARG A 459 25.89 -15.89 -30.47
CA ARG A 459 25.01 -16.53 -31.46
C ARG A 459 25.00 -15.81 -32.81
N GLN A 460 25.15 -14.48 -32.85
CA GLN A 460 25.24 -13.72 -34.08
C GLN A 460 26.58 -13.89 -34.83
N GLN A 461 27.67 -14.17 -34.09
CA GLN A 461 28.98 -14.44 -34.72
C GLN A 461 29.11 -15.88 -35.25
N GLN A 462 28.27 -16.82 -34.84
CA GLN A 462 28.25 -18.19 -35.39
C GLN A 462 27.35 -18.37 -36.63
N GLY A 463 26.61 -17.31 -37.04
CA GLY A 463 25.69 -17.33 -38.17
C GLY A 463 26.26 -16.74 -39.49
N SER A 464 27.52 -16.32 -39.54
CA SER A 464 28.16 -15.76 -40.72
C SER A 464 29.38 -16.56 -41.13
N ASP A 465 29.17 -17.79 -41.61
CA ASP A 465 30.18 -18.56 -42.36
C ASP A 465 29.64 -18.76 -43.79
N PRO A 466 30.21 -18.08 -44.82
CA PRO A 466 29.79 -18.21 -46.19
C PRO A 466 30.64 -19.27 -46.88
N SER A 467 30.30 -20.54 -46.73
CA SER A 467 30.88 -21.58 -47.59
C SER A 467 29.88 -22.72 -47.78
N PHE A 468 29.01 -22.56 -48.82
CA PHE A 468 28.51 -23.66 -49.61
C PHE A 468 28.05 -23.12 -50.96
N THR A 469 29.02 -23.11 -51.92
CA THR A 469 28.75 -23.16 -53.37
C THR A 469 29.36 -24.49 -53.82
N ALA A 470 28.52 -25.44 -54.24
CA ALA A 470 28.65 -26.39 -55.34
C ALA A 470 27.35 -27.21 -55.39
#